data_243a423457b91eb126bd1c41dcedc265
#
_entry.id   243a423457b91eb126bd1c41dcedc265
#
_cell.length_a   1.000
_cell.length_b   1.000
_cell.length_c   1.000
_cell.angle_alpha   90.00
_cell.angle_beta   90.00
_cell.angle_gamma   90.00
#
_symmetry.space_group_name_H-M   'P 1'
#
loop_
_entity.id
_entity.type
_entity.pdbx_description
1 polymer ?
#
loop_
_entity_poly.entity_id
_entity_poly.type
_entity_poly.pdbx_seq_one_letter_code
_entity_poly.pdbx_strand_id
1 'polypeptide(L)'
;MLDIRFIRDNAEMVKASAAAKKAPVDVEALLEMDKERRRIIQEVEQLKAARNQASKDVARLKAQDGPERESKLGLSQALITREIGEKIKKLDGELRLVEERLEQALLGVPNVADPSVPQGPDETGNVVDRTMGQDRAFDFAPQPHWELGEKLGIIDFERGVKVSGTRFYMLRGAGAALQRALIFWMLDVHTREHGYCEVYPPYIVNGKCLVGTGQLPKFADNLYHDVEEDLWLIPTAEVPVTNMYRDEVLEAKDLPLRHVAYTPCFRREKMSAGKDTRGIKRGHQFDKVELVKFCLPEKSGEELEKLLEDACSIPAKLGLRYRVVRLCTGDLTFASMKTYDVEVWSPGCREWLEVSSCSNFGDFQARRANIKFRRDPKARPEYLHTLNGSGLALPRTLIAVLENYQNSDGTVTVPEALRLYVGTEIIE
;
A
#
# COMPACT_ATOMS: atom_id res chain seq x y z
N MET A 1 -7.25 4.24 -6.26
CA MET A 1 -7.95 3.84 -7.50
C MET A 1 -7.66 4.83 -8.60
N LEU A 2 -7.81 4.42 -9.87
CA LEU A 2 -7.65 5.34 -10.98
C LEU A 2 -8.85 6.30 -11.08
N ASP A 3 -8.61 7.50 -11.65
CA ASP A 3 -9.69 8.44 -12.01
C ASP A 3 -10.44 7.91 -13.22
N ILE A 4 -11.78 7.94 -13.20
CA ILE A 4 -12.59 7.48 -14.34
C ILE A 4 -12.37 8.31 -15.61
N ARG A 5 -11.98 9.58 -15.48
CA ARG A 5 -11.61 10.42 -16.63
C ARG A 5 -10.32 9.92 -17.26
N PHE A 6 -9.32 9.60 -16.42
CA PHE A 6 -8.07 9.00 -16.88
C PHE A 6 -8.32 7.68 -17.61
N ILE A 7 -9.18 6.80 -17.05
CA ILE A 7 -9.55 5.52 -17.69
C ILE A 7 -10.20 5.76 -19.05
N ARG A 8 -11.11 6.73 -19.14
CA ARG A 8 -11.78 7.07 -20.40
C ARG A 8 -10.81 7.56 -21.48
N ASP A 9 -9.87 8.40 -21.08
CA ASP A 9 -8.93 9.03 -22.01
C ASP A 9 -7.76 8.07 -22.36
N ASN A 10 -7.54 6.99 -21.58
CA ASN A 10 -6.43 6.05 -21.74
C ASN A 10 -6.86 4.57 -21.64
N ALA A 11 -8.05 4.22 -22.19
CA ALA A 11 -8.67 2.91 -22.01
C ALA A 11 -7.74 1.74 -22.40
N GLU A 12 -7.07 1.81 -23.54
CA GLU A 12 -6.17 0.75 -24.02
C GLU A 12 -4.93 0.59 -23.13
N MET A 13 -4.37 1.69 -22.60
CA MET A 13 -3.26 1.65 -21.65
C MET A 13 -3.67 0.96 -20.35
N VAL A 14 -4.88 1.26 -19.83
CA VAL A 14 -5.41 0.64 -18.62
C VAL A 14 -5.63 -0.85 -18.82
N LYS A 15 -6.21 -1.27 -19.95
CA LYS A 15 -6.36 -2.69 -20.32
C LYS A 15 -5.03 -3.42 -20.37
N ALA A 16 -4.06 -2.85 -21.10
CA ALA A 16 -2.73 -3.43 -21.24
C ALA A 16 -2.01 -3.56 -19.89
N SER A 17 -2.06 -2.52 -19.04
CA SER A 17 -1.47 -2.56 -17.71
C SER A 17 -2.17 -3.57 -16.79
N ALA A 18 -3.49 -3.66 -16.84
CA ALA A 18 -4.27 -4.62 -16.07
C ALA A 18 -3.95 -6.07 -16.48
N ALA A 19 -3.83 -6.31 -17.78
CA ALA A 19 -3.43 -7.62 -18.31
C ALA A 19 -2.01 -8.01 -17.89
N ALA A 20 -1.03 -7.08 -18.00
CA ALA A 20 0.34 -7.30 -17.59
C ALA A 20 0.45 -7.65 -16.09
N LYS A 21 -0.33 -7.00 -15.24
CA LYS A 21 -0.42 -7.28 -13.79
C LYS A 21 -1.28 -8.51 -13.43
N LYS A 22 -1.68 -9.32 -14.41
CA LYS A 22 -2.54 -10.50 -14.19
C LYS A 22 -3.85 -10.18 -13.44
N ALA A 23 -4.37 -8.97 -13.64
CA ALA A 23 -5.60 -8.46 -13.04
C ALA A 23 -6.52 -7.86 -14.12
N PRO A 24 -7.00 -8.70 -15.08
CA PRO A 24 -7.80 -8.21 -16.19
C PRO A 24 -9.10 -7.54 -15.69
N VAL A 25 -9.49 -6.46 -16.36
CA VAL A 25 -10.65 -5.63 -16.02
C VAL A 25 -11.47 -5.38 -17.28
N ASP A 26 -12.79 -5.43 -17.15
CA ASP A 26 -13.72 -5.01 -18.19
C ASP A 26 -13.83 -3.47 -18.19
N VAL A 27 -12.95 -2.84 -18.98
CA VAL A 27 -12.91 -1.37 -19.11
C VAL A 27 -14.12 -0.87 -19.85
N GLU A 28 -14.69 -1.64 -20.80
CA GLU A 28 -15.89 -1.29 -21.53
C GLU A 28 -17.08 -1.14 -20.58
N ALA A 29 -17.28 -2.10 -19.68
CA ALA A 29 -18.33 -2.02 -18.66
C ALA A 29 -18.18 -0.79 -17.76
N LEU A 30 -16.95 -0.43 -17.37
CA LEU A 30 -16.68 0.80 -16.62
C LEU A 30 -17.08 2.06 -17.38
N LEU A 31 -16.74 2.12 -18.67
CA LEU A 31 -17.04 3.27 -19.51
C LEU A 31 -18.54 3.41 -19.78
N GLU A 32 -19.29 2.31 -19.90
CA GLU A 32 -20.76 2.36 -20.02
C GLU A 32 -21.40 2.85 -18.70
N MET A 33 -20.92 2.42 -17.53
CA MET A 33 -21.40 2.98 -16.25
C MET A 33 -21.11 4.49 -16.13
N ASP A 34 -19.93 4.95 -16.54
CA ASP A 34 -19.61 6.39 -16.57
C ASP A 34 -20.49 7.16 -17.53
N LYS A 35 -20.80 6.59 -18.69
CA LYS A 35 -21.70 7.19 -19.67
C LYS A 35 -23.13 7.31 -19.12
N GLU A 36 -23.63 6.25 -18.48
CA GLU A 36 -24.94 6.28 -17.80
C GLU A 36 -24.95 7.35 -16.70
N ARG A 37 -23.93 7.37 -15.83
CA ARG A 37 -23.76 8.39 -14.79
C ARG A 37 -23.83 9.81 -15.35
N ARG A 38 -23.04 10.10 -16.39
CA ARG A 38 -23.02 11.43 -17.03
C ARG A 38 -24.36 11.81 -17.65
N ARG A 39 -25.06 10.86 -18.27
CA ARG A 39 -26.41 11.07 -18.82
C ARG A 39 -27.39 11.49 -17.71
N ILE A 40 -27.40 10.77 -16.59
CA ILE A 40 -28.27 11.07 -15.45
C ILE A 40 -27.95 12.46 -14.87
N ILE A 41 -26.68 12.76 -14.66
CA ILE A 41 -26.24 14.08 -14.14
C ILE A 41 -26.76 15.20 -15.07
N GLN A 42 -26.58 15.06 -16.38
CA GLN A 42 -27.03 16.06 -17.35
C GLN A 42 -28.55 16.24 -17.31
N GLU A 43 -29.32 15.15 -17.20
CA GLU A 43 -30.80 15.22 -17.11
C GLU A 43 -31.23 15.89 -15.79
N VAL A 44 -30.60 15.58 -14.67
CA VAL A 44 -30.86 16.22 -13.36
C VAL A 44 -30.56 17.72 -13.41
N GLU A 45 -29.44 18.13 -14.02
CA GLU A 45 -29.08 19.55 -14.17
C GLU A 45 -30.10 20.30 -15.03
N GLN A 46 -30.55 19.71 -16.15
CA GLN A 46 -31.59 20.30 -17.02
C GLN A 46 -32.92 20.45 -16.27
N LEU A 47 -33.33 19.44 -15.49
CA LEU A 47 -34.56 19.51 -14.69
C LEU A 47 -34.44 20.54 -13.55
N LYS A 48 -33.28 20.65 -12.89
CA LYS A 48 -33.04 21.69 -11.89
C LYS A 48 -33.11 23.10 -12.49
N ALA A 49 -32.54 23.29 -13.68
CA ALA A 49 -32.63 24.55 -14.42
C ALA A 49 -34.08 24.88 -14.79
N ALA A 50 -34.84 23.92 -15.35
CA ALA A 50 -36.25 24.07 -15.66
C ALA A 50 -37.12 24.41 -14.45
N ARG A 51 -36.90 23.72 -13.32
CA ARG A 51 -37.59 24.00 -12.06
C ARG A 51 -37.29 25.42 -11.54
N ASN A 52 -36.05 25.86 -11.62
CA ASN A 52 -35.66 27.20 -11.20
C ASN A 52 -36.29 28.27 -12.09
N GLN A 53 -36.38 28.02 -13.40
CA GLN A 53 -37.07 28.93 -14.34
C GLN A 53 -38.57 28.99 -14.04
N ALA A 54 -39.23 27.84 -13.91
CA ALA A 54 -40.64 27.78 -13.55
C ALA A 54 -40.97 28.52 -12.25
N SER A 55 -40.09 28.37 -11.24
CA SER A 55 -40.25 29.09 -9.96
C SER A 55 -40.12 30.61 -10.11
N LYS A 56 -39.19 31.08 -10.95
CA LYS A 56 -39.08 32.53 -11.28
C LYS A 56 -40.30 33.06 -12.03
N ASP A 57 -40.84 32.27 -12.95
CA ASP A 57 -42.04 32.65 -13.71
C ASP A 57 -43.28 32.72 -12.82
N VAL A 58 -43.42 31.79 -11.85
CA VAL A 58 -44.47 31.85 -10.82
C VAL A 58 -44.32 33.13 -9.97
N ALA A 59 -43.11 33.47 -9.51
CA ALA A 59 -42.86 34.66 -8.72
C ALA A 59 -43.19 35.93 -9.50
N ARG A 60 -42.86 35.96 -10.80
CA ARG A 60 -43.14 37.09 -11.73
C ARG A 60 -44.65 37.25 -11.97
N LEU A 61 -45.38 36.16 -12.14
CA LEU A 61 -46.81 36.14 -12.34
C LEU A 61 -47.57 36.58 -11.05
N LYS A 62 -47.10 36.23 -9.89
CA LYS A 62 -47.66 36.69 -8.59
C LYS A 62 -47.44 38.19 -8.36
N ALA A 63 -46.39 38.77 -8.93
CA ALA A 63 -46.11 40.21 -8.80
C ALA A 63 -46.91 41.07 -9.84
N GLN A 64 -47.58 40.48 -10.83
CA GLN A 64 -48.40 41.17 -11.83
C GLN A 64 -49.90 40.97 -11.50
N ASP A 65 -50.50 41.92 -10.82
CA ASP A 65 -51.87 41.94 -10.25
C ASP A 65 -53.01 41.37 -11.11
N GLY A 66 -53.91 40.57 -10.43
CA GLY A 66 -55.25 40.21 -10.88
C GLY A 66 -55.77 38.88 -10.31
N PRO A 67 -56.87 38.92 -9.46
CA PRO A 67 -57.29 37.72 -8.70
C PRO A 67 -57.88 36.56 -9.51
N GLU A 68 -58.34 36.73 -10.71
CA GLU A 68 -58.91 35.63 -11.52
C GLU A 68 -57.89 34.79 -12.33
N ARG A 69 -56.68 35.30 -12.55
CA ARG A 69 -55.61 34.56 -13.21
C ARG A 69 -54.76 33.73 -12.28
N GLU A 70 -54.83 33.99 -11.00
CA GLU A 70 -54.04 33.30 -9.94
C GLU A 70 -54.37 31.80 -9.78
N SER A 71 -55.66 31.41 -9.99
CA SER A 71 -56.05 30.06 -9.57
C SER A 71 -55.67 28.95 -10.59
N LYS A 72 -55.76 29.19 -11.90
CA LYS A 72 -55.50 28.15 -12.89
C LYS A 72 -54.06 28.05 -13.34
N LEU A 73 -53.35 29.18 -13.54
CA LEU A 73 -51.95 29.16 -13.97
C LEU A 73 -51.03 28.81 -12.80
N GLY A 74 -51.32 29.32 -11.62
CA GLY A 74 -50.52 28.99 -10.41
C GLY A 74 -50.62 27.52 -10.02
N LEU A 75 -51.83 26.92 -10.12
CA LEU A 75 -52.06 25.49 -9.87
C LEU A 75 -51.34 24.61 -10.90
N SER A 76 -51.40 24.95 -12.18
CA SER A 76 -50.72 24.21 -13.23
C SER A 76 -49.22 24.25 -13.08
N GLN A 77 -48.61 25.41 -12.78
CA GLN A 77 -47.17 25.52 -12.56
C GLN A 77 -46.70 24.91 -11.24
N ALA A 78 -47.51 24.91 -10.18
CA ALA A 78 -47.21 24.17 -8.95
C ALA A 78 -47.19 22.65 -9.18
N LEU A 79 -48.12 22.12 -9.98
CA LEU A 79 -48.13 20.71 -10.43
C LEU A 79 -46.88 20.37 -11.22
N ILE A 80 -46.51 21.17 -12.22
CA ILE A 80 -45.30 20.99 -13.03
C ILE A 80 -44.04 21.01 -12.14
N THR A 81 -43.94 21.95 -11.22
CA THR A 81 -42.81 22.04 -10.26
C THR A 81 -42.73 20.81 -9.37
N ARG A 82 -43.87 20.27 -8.95
CA ARG A 82 -43.96 19.03 -8.16
C ARG A 82 -43.53 17.81 -8.97
N GLU A 83 -44.02 17.65 -10.18
CA GLU A 83 -43.64 16.55 -11.09
C GLU A 83 -42.15 16.56 -11.40
N ILE A 84 -41.58 17.76 -11.69
CA ILE A 84 -40.14 17.94 -11.90
C ILE A 84 -39.38 17.53 -10.61
N GLY A 85 -39.88 17.92 -9.43
CA GLY A 85 -39.27 17.54 -8.15
C GLY A 85 -39.24 16.03 -7.91
N GLU A 86 -40.36 15.34 -8.21
CA GLU A 86 -40.46 13.88 -8.10
C GLU A 86 -39.52 13.18 -9.09
N LYS A 87 -39.40 13.68 -10.33
CA LYS A 87 -38.49 13.17 -11.34
C LYS A 87 -37.03 13.36 -10.94
N ILE A 88 -36.67 14.52 -10.41
CA ILE A 88 -35.30 14.76 -9.86
C ILE A 88 -35.01 13.78 -8.73
N LYS A 89 -35.90 13.58 -7.78
CA LYS A 89 -35.71 12.65 -6.66
C LYS A 89 -35.49 11.21 -7.14
N LYS A 90 -36.22 10.78 -8.17
CA LYS A 90 -36.05 9.45 -8.78
C LYS A 90 -34.67 9.32 -9.43
N LEU A 91 -34.27 10.29 -10.26
CA LEU A 91 -33.00 10.32 -10.94
C LEU A 91 -31.81 10.44 -9.96
N ASP A 92 -31.92 11.22 -8.88
CA ASP A 92 -30.90 11.28 -7.82
C ASP A 92 -30.74 9.91 -7.13
N GLY A 93 -31.84 9.14 -6.97
CA GLY A 93 -31.77 7.75 -6.49
C GLY A 93 -31.07 6.80 -7.46
N GLU A 94 -31.38 6.90 -8.76
CA GLU A 94 -30.72 6.12 -9.82
C GLU A 94 -29.23 6.49 -9.91
N LEU A 95 -28.90 7.78 -9.84
CA LEU A 95 -27.52 8.27 -9.85
C LEU A 95 -26.70 7.66 -8.72
N ARG A 96 -27.25 7.65 -7.51
CA ARG A 96 -26.54 7.06 -6.36
C ARG A 96 -26.22 5.57 -6.58
N LEU A 97 -27.16 4.80 -7.12
CA LEU A 97 -26.94 3.38 -7.40
C LEU A 97 -25.88 3.17 -8.49
N VAL A 98 -25.86 4.02 -9.53
CA VAL A 98 -24.82 3.97 -10.58
C VAL A 98 -23.46 4.36 -10.01
N GLU A 99 -23.40 5.39 -9.17
CA GLU A 99 -22.15 5.82 -8.52
C GLU A 99 -21.58 4.75 -7.57
N GLU A 100 -22.43 4.10 -6.77
CA GLU A 100 -22.04 2.98 -5.91
C GLU A 100 -21.47 1.79 -6.72
N ARG A 101 -22.15 1.41 -7.81
CA ARG A 101 -21.67 0.34 -8.72
C ARG A 101 -20.34 0.71 -9.39
N LEU A 102 -20.22 1.93 -9.87
CA LEU A 102 -19.01 2.43 -10.53
C LEU A 102 -17.84 2.45 -9.53
N GLU A 103 -18.05 2.92 -8.30
CA GLU A 103 -17.03 2.93 -7.25
C GLU A 103 -16.53 1.52 -6.94
N GLN A 104 -17.44 0.56 -6.73
CA GLN A 104 -17.08 -0.84 -6.50
C GLN A 104 -16.28 -1.43 -7.67
N ALA A 105 -16.69 -1.15 -8.90
CA ALA A 105 -15.96 -1.61 -10.08
C ALA A 105 -14.56 -0.98 -10.19
N LEU A 106 -14.43 0.32 -9.89
CA LEU A 106 -13.15 1.03 -9.87
C LEU A 106 -12.17 0.49 -8.82
N LEU A 107 -12.66 -0.03 -7.69
CA LEU A 107 -11.82 -0.69 -6.69
C LEU A 107 -11.15 -1.96 -7.23
N GLY A 108 -11.70 -2.60 -8.26
CA GLY A 108 -11.12 -3.76 -8.95
C GLY A 108 -10.06 -3.40 -10.00
N VAL A 109 -9.88 -2.13 -10.35
CA VAL A 109 -8.92 -1.70 -11.37
C VAL A 109 -7.53 -1.54 -10.76
N PRO A 110 -6.47 -2.21 -11.27
CA PRO A 110 -5.11 -2.02 -10.79
C PRO A 110 -4.55 -0.67 -11.21
N ASN A 111 -3.50 -0.23 -10.53
CA ASN A 111 -2.75 0.95 -10.93
C ASN A 111 -1.99 0.71 -12.25
N VAL A 112 -1.77 1.77 -13.02
CA VAL A 112 -0.98 1.72 -14.26
C VAL A 112 0.51 1.74 -13.93
N ALA A 113 1.29 0.95 -14.66
CA ALA A 113 2.75 0.95 -14.53
C ALA A 113 3.35 2.25 -15.09
N ASP A 114 4.40 2.76 -14.44
CA ASP A 114 5.20 3.87 -14.94
C ASP A 114 5.89 3.48 -16.26
N PRO A 115 6.01 4.38 -17.25
CA PRO A 115 6.67 4.08 -18.53
C PRO A 115 8.11 3.59 -18.42
N SER A 116 8.82 3.88 -17.32
CA SER A 116 10.18 3.41 -17.06
C SER A 116 10.28 1.97 -16.55
N VAL A 117 9.13 1.33 -16.26
CA VAL A 117 9.07 -0.05 -15.76
C VAL A 117 9.37 -1.03 -16.91
N PRO A 118 10.28 -1.99 -16.72
CA PRO A 118 10.57 -3.02 -17.73
C PRO A 118 9.32 -3.85 -18.04
N GLN A 119 9.15 -4.23 -19.29
CA GLN A 119 8.08 -5.14 -19.67
C GLN A 119 8.53 -6.59 -19.40
N GLY A 120 7.67 -7.38 -18.75
CA GLY A 120 7.97 -8.78 -18.44
C GLY A 120 6.73 -9.50 -17.91
N PRO A 121 6.66 -10.85 -18.04
CA PRO A 121 5.50 -11.64 -17.64
C PRO A 121 5.46 -11.96 -16.14
N ASP A 122 6.61 -11.98 -15.46
CA ASP A 122 6.79 -12.36 -14.06
C ASP A 122 8.20 -11.95 -13.58
N GLU A 123 8.65 -12.46 -12.43
CA GLU A 123 9.94 -12.16 -11.82
C GLU A 123 11.15 -12.38 -12.75
N THR A 124 11.03 -13.20 -13.79
CA THR A 124 12.13 -13.43 -14.77
C THR A 124 12.39 -12.21 -15.65
N GLY A 125 11.42 -11.29 -15.73
CA GLY A 125 11.57 -10.02 -16.45
C GLY A 125 12.14 -8.87 -15.58
N ASN A 126 12.42 -9.11 -14.32
CA ASN A 126 13.02 -8.13 -13.42
C ASN A 126 14.46 -7.81 -13.80
N VAL A 127 14.88 -6.57 -13.57
CA VAL A 127 16.21 -6.08 -13.95
C VAL A 127 17.02 -5.76 -12.70
N VAL A 128 18.20 -6.38 -12.57
CA VAL A 128 19.16 -6.01 -11.52
C VAL A 128 19.84 -4.71 -11.93
N ASP A 129 19.56 -3.63 -11.23
CA ASP A 129 20.14 -2.31 -11.53
C ASP A 129 21.56 -2.17 -10.97
N ARG A 130 21.82 -2.71 -9.78
CA ARG A 130 23.15 -2.69 -9.16
C ARG A 130 23.30 -3.78 -8.09
N THR A 131 24.55 -4.20 -7.85
CA THR A 131 24.93 -5.08 -6.74
C THR A 131 26.03 -4.41 -5.95
N MET A 132 25.89 -4.40 -4.61
CA MET A 132 26.77 -3.72 -3.68
C MET A 132 27.25 -4.68 -2.58
N GLY A 133 28.37 -4.35 -1.94
CA GLY A 133 29.00 -5.21 -0.95
C GLY A 133 29.78 -6.37 -1.57
N GLN A 134 30.46 -7.14 -0.74
CA GLN A 134 31.29 -8.26 -1.15
C GLN A 134 30.77 -9.56 -0.52
N ASP A 135 30.99 -10.68 -1.21
CA ASP A 135 30.75 -11.99 -0.63
C ASP A 135 31.68 -12.21 0.57
N ARG A 136 31.14 -12.70 1.68
CA ARG A 136 31.97 -13.24 2.72
C ARG A 136 32.63 -14.54 2.25
N ALA A 137 33.94 -14.60 2.39
CA ALA A 137 34.66 -15.84 2.19
C ALA A 137 34.50 -16.73 3.42
N PHE A 138 34.11 -17.98 3.21
CA PHE A 138 34.04 -19.01 4.22
C PHE A 138 35.05 -20.10 3.87
N ASP A 139 35.80 -20.57 4.87
CA ASP A 139 36.67 -21.75 4.78
C ASP A 139 35.96 -23.07 5.12
N PHE A 140 34.63 -22.96 5.37
CA PHE A 140 33.69 -24.05 5.67
C PHE A 140 32.41 -23.90 4.85
N ALA A 141 31.55 -24.91 4.85
CA ALA A 141 30.25 -24.85 4.20
C ALA A 141 29.24 -24.08 5.09
N PRO A 142 28.76 -22.89 4.67
CA PRO A 142 27.78 -22.14 5.45
C PRO A 142 26.50 -22.95 5.66
N GLN A 143 26.03 -22.99 6.92
CA GLN A 143 24.78 -23.64 7.30
C GLN A 143 23.61 -22.69 7.08
N PRO A 144 22.43 -23.21 6.70
CA PRO A 144 21.22 -22.41 6.62
C PRO A 144 20.73 -22.03 8.02
N HIS A 145 20.05 -20.91 8.13
CA HIS A 145 19.59 -20.33 9.39
C HIS A 145 18.75 -21.25 10.27
N TRP A 146 18.02 -22.20 9.70
CA TRP A 146 17.22 -23.15 10.50
C TRP A 146 18.09 -24.17 11.23
N GLU A 147 19.16 -24.66 10.60
CA GLU A 147 20.10 -25.59 11.26
C GLU A 147 20.92 -24.85 12.32
N LEU A 148 21.44 -23.67 11.97
CA LEU A 148 22.21 -22.83 12.87
C LEU A 148 21.36 -22.36 14.07
N GLY A 149 20.13 -21.89 13.82
CA GLY A 149 19.23 -21.38 14.84
C GLY A 149 18.73 -22.45 15.82
N GLU A 150 18.49 -23.68 15.35
CA GLU A 150 18.14 -24.81 16.21
C GLU A 150 19.35 -25.25 17.06
N LYS A 151 20.54 -25.36 16.45
CA LYS A 151 21.78 -25.73 17.14
C LYS A 151 22.13 -24.76 18.27
N LEU A 152 21.98 -23.46 18.03
CA LEU A 152 22.18 -22.40 19.03
C LEU A 152 20.99 -22.23 20.01
N GLY A 153 19.88 -22.96 19.79
CA GLY A 153 18.68 -22.85 20.62
C GLY A 153 17.96 -21.48 20.51
N ILE A 154 18.26 -20.69 19.49
CA ILE A 154 17.73 -19.33 19.32
C ILE A 154 16.47 -19.27 18.43
N ILE A 155 16.20 -20.31 17.64
CA ILE A 155 14.97 -20.48 16.85
C ILE A 155 14.32 -21.79 17.27
N ASP A 156 13.05 -21.74 17.68
CA ASP A 156 12.28 -22.89 18.17
C ASP A 156 11.03 -23.09 17.30
N PHE A 157 11.15 -23.98 16.33
CA PHE A 157 10.05 -24.29 15.42
C PHE A 157 8.99 -25.17 16.08
N GLU A 158 9.41 -26.16 16.91
CA GLU A 158 8.50 -27.09 17.56
C GLU A 158 7.47 -26.36 18.44
N ARG A 159 7.95 -25.46 19.30
CA ARG A 159 7.06 -24.66 20.15
C ARG A 159 6.24 -23.65 19.41
N GLY A 160 6.78 -23.06 18.34
CA GLY A 160 6.02 -22.16 17.45
C GLY A 160 4.84 -22.90 16.82
N VAL A 161 5.07 -24.08 16.26
CA VAL A 161 4.04 -24.94 15.68
C VAL A 161 3.03 -25.42 16.73
N LYS A 162 3.49 -25.78 17.92
CA LYS A 162 2.62 -26.21 19.02
C LYS A 162 1.62 -25.13 19.45
N VAL A 163 2.04 -23.86 19.42
CA VAL A 163 1.20 -22.73 19.87
C VAL A 163 0.22 -22.28 18.76
N SER A 164 0.68 -22.19 17.51
CA SER A 164 -0.09 -21.51 16.47
C SER A 164 -0.22 -22.29 15.14
N GLY A 165 0.39 -23.47 15.05
CA GLY A 165 0.37 -24.28 13.83
C GLY A 165 1.56 -24.02 12.89
N THR A 166 1.47 -24.52 11.67
CA THR A 166 2.53 -24.42 10.67
C THR A 166 2.87 -22.98 10.31
N ARG A 167 4.13 -22.72 9.90
CA ARG A 167 4.64 -21.38 9.55
C ARG A 167 4.68 -20.38 10.72
N PHE A 168 4.63 -20.87 11.96
CA PHE A 168 4.97 -20.11 13.15
C PHE A 168 6.25 -20.65 13.78
N TYR A 169 7.01 -19.76 14.37
CA TYR A 169 8.26 -20.06 15.07
C TYR A 169 8.37 -19.17 16.31
N MET A 170 9.25 -19.54 17.23
CA MET A 170 9.62 -18.69 18.36
C MET A 170 11.10 -18.35 18.29
N LEU A 171 11.44 -17.11 18.58
CA LEU A 171 12.80 -16.70 18.87
C LEU A 171 13.03 -16.75 20.38
N ARG A 172 14.21 -17.24 20.81
CA ARG A 172 14.56 -17.40 22.21
C ARG A 172 15.92 -16.80 22.50
N GLY A 173 16.13 -16.37 23.77
CA GLY A 173 17.43 -15.89 24.24
C GLY A 173 18.06 -14.86 23.30
N ALA A 174 19.27 -15.19 22.82
CA ALA A 174 20.02 -14.31 21.92
C ALA A 174 19.32 -14.05 20.58
N GLY A 175 18.51 -14.98 20.06
CA GLY A 175 17.74 -14.77 18.84
C GLY A 175 16.66 -13.69 19.01
N ALA A 176 15.94 -13.72 20.14
CA ALA A 176 14.97 -12.67 20.47
C ALA A 176 15.66 -11.31 20.74
N ALA A 177 16.84 -11.33 21.39
CA ALA A 177 17.65 -10.14 21.61
C ALA A 177 18.14 -9.54 20.29
N LEU A 178 18.60 -10.37 19.34
CA LEU A 178 19.06 -9.93 18.02
C LEU A 178 17.93 -9.32 17.19
N GLN A 179 16.72 -9.92 17.20
CA GLN A 179 15.56 -9.34 16.52
C GLN A 179 15.18 -7.97 17.10
N ARG A 180 15.12 -7.85 18.43
CA ARG A 180 14.85 -6.58 19.10
C ARG A 180 15.93 -5.54 18.78
N ALA A 181 17.19 -5.94 18.76
CA ALA A 181 18.32 -5.09 18.42
C ALA A 181 18.20 -4.54 16.98
N LEU A 182 17.87 -5.39 16.02
CA LEU A 182 17.61 -5.00 14.63
C LEU A 182 16.48 -3.96 14.56
N ILE A 183 15.36 -4.19 15.26
CA ILE A 183 14.22 -3.26 15.27
C ILE A 183 14.66 -1.89 15.78
N PHE A 184 15.24 -1.81 16.97
CA PHE A 184 15.62 -0.54 17.59
C PHE A 184 16.70 0.19 16.78
N TRP A 185 17.69 -0.54 16.30
CA TRP A 185 18.75 0.04 15.49
C TRP A 185 18.23 0.60 14.16
N MET A 186 17.33 -0.11 13.45
CA MET A 186 16.73 0.38 12.21
C MET A 186 15.88 1.63 12.47
N LEU A 187 15.08 1.66 13.54
CA LEU A 187 14.31 2.84 13.92
C LEU A 187 15.24 4.04 14.23
N ASP A 188 16.34 3.81 14.96
CA ASP A 188 17.32 4.86 15.24
C ASP A 188 17.98 5.41 13.96
N VAL A 189 18.35 4.54 13.00
CA VAL A 189 18.91 4.97 11.71
C VAL A 189 17.90 5.81 10.95
N HIS A 190 16.66 5.33 10.80
CA HIS A 190 15.67 6.04 9.99
C HIS A 190 15.20 7.36 10.64
N THR A 191 15.13 7.43 11.97
CA THR A 191 14.72 8.66 12.65
C THR A 191 15.85 9.69 12.72
N ARG A 192 17.07 9.25 13.06
CA ARG A 192 18.19 10.18 13.33
C ARG A 192 18.98 10.57 12.10
N GLU A 193 19.14 9.65 11.13
CA GLU A 193 19.94 9.91 9.94
C GLU A 193 19.06 10.29 8.72
N HIS A 194 17.90 9.65 8.55
CA HIS A 194 17.05 9.86 7.37
C HIS A 194 15.89 10.83 7.62
N GLY A 195 15.71 11.28 8.88
CA GLY A 195 14.71 12.30 9.23
C GLY A 195 13.27 11.85 9.15
N TYR A 196 13.01 10.56 9.38
CA TYR A 196 11.64 10.04 9.50
C TYR A 196 11.07 10.35 10.90
N CYS A 197 9.78 10.63 10.96
CA CYS A 197 9.02 10.69 12.19
C CYS A 197 8.54 9.28 12.56
N GLU A 198 8.93 8.79 13.73
CA GLU A 198 8.46 7.49 14.22
C GLU A 198 6.99 7.56 14.64
N VAL A 199 6.22 6.54 14.25
CA VAL A 199 4.81 6.37 14.58
C VAL A 199 4.56 4.98 15.15
N TYR A 200 3.83 4.91 16.25
CA TYR A 200 3.33 3.66 16.83
C TYR A 200 1.83 3.50 16.53
N PRO A 201 1.45 2.83 15.44
CA PRO A 201 0.07 2.73 15.00
C PRO A 201 -0.66 1.54 15.64
N PRO A 202 -2.01 1.52 15.62
CA PRO A 202 -2.78 0.32 15.91
C PRO A 202 -2.46 -0.83 14.93
N TYR A 203 -2.44 -2.07 15.44
CA TYR A 203 -2.22 -3.28 14.62
C TYR A 203 -3.53 -3.91 14.15
N ILE A 204 -4.64 -3.46 14.68
CA ILE A 204 -6.00 -3.83 14.29
C ILE A 204 -6.65 -2.58 13.71
N VAL A 205 -7.19 -2.71 12.49
CA VAL A 205 -7.75 -1.60 11.73
C VAL A 205 -9.12 -1.98 11.16
N ASN A 206 -9.96 -1.00 10.84
CA ASN A 206 -11.19 -1.26 10.11
C ASN A 206 -10.92 -1.51 8.61
N GLY A 207 -11.85 -2.20 7.93
CA GLY A 207 -11.70 -2.58 6.52
C GLY A 207 -11.48 -1.39 5.58
N LYS A 208 -11.98 -0.20 5.92
CA LYS A 208 -11.75 1.02 5.14
C LYS A 208 -10.26 1.37 5.00
N CYS A 209 -9.43 1.03 6.00
CA CYS A 209 -7.99 1.25 5.93
C CYS A 209 -7.35 0.34 4.87
N LEU A 210 -7.78 -0.91 4.80
CA LEU A 210 -7.30 -1.88 3.80
C LEU A 210 -7.79 -1.55 2.38
N VAL A 211 -8.98 -0.97 2.25
CA VAL A 211 -9.46 -0.40 0.98
C VAL A 211 -8.58 0.77 0.56
N GLY A 212 -8.24 1.66 1.50
CA GLY A 212 -7.40 2.84 1.26
C GLY A 212 -6.04 2.50 0.65
N THR A 213 -5.38 1.46 1.12
CA THR A 213 -4.06 1.02 0.63
C THR A 213 -4.13 -0.03 -0.49
N GLY A 214 -5.32 -0.54 -0.82
CA GLY A 214 -5.54 -1.42 -1.98
C GLY A 214 -5.46 -2.92 -1.71
N GLN A 215 -5.41 -3.35 -0.44
CA GLN A 215 -5.50 -4.76 -0.06
C GLN A 215 -6.92 -5.30 -0.26
N LEU A 216 -7.93 -4.53 0.12
CA LEU A 216 -9.33 -4.88 -0.13
C LEU A 216 -9.86 -4.18 -1.40
N PRO A 217 -10.82 -4.81 -2.08
CA PRO A 217 -11.45 -6.11 -1.80
C PRO A 217 -10.63 -7.32 -2.26
N LYS A 218 -9.62 -7.14 -3.13
CA LYS A 218 -8.99 -8.21 -3.92
C LYS A 218 -8.29 -9.28 -3.09
N PHE A 219 -7.63 -8.92 -1.97
CA PHE A 219 -6.77 -9.81 -1.19
C PHE A 219 -7.38 -10.23 0.15
N ALA A 220 -8.70 -10.15 0.30
CA ALA A 220 -9.40 -10.51 1.54
C ALA A 220 -9.02 -11.90 2.07
N ASP A 221 -8.88 -12.89 1.19
CA ASP A 221 -8.51 -14.26 1.56
C ASP A 221 -7.11 -14.40 2.15
N ASN A 222 -6.23 -13.43 1.93
CA ASN A 222 -4.85 -13.42 2.45
C ASN A 222 -4.71 -12.67 3.78
N LEU A 223 -5.81 -12.15 4.33
CA LEU A 223 -5.86 -11.35 5.55
C LEU A 223 -6.52 -12.10 6.70
N TYR A 224 -6.15 -11.75 7.94
CA TYR A 224 -6.84 -12.15 9.15
C TYR A 224 -7.83 -11.07 9.55
N HIS A 225 -9.07 -11.46 9.88
CA HIS A 225 -10.08 -10.54 10.35
C HIS A 225 -10.98 -11.20 11.39
N ASP A 226 -11.61 -10.38 12.21
CA ASP A 226 -12.69 -10.79 13.09
C ASP A 226 -13.94 -11.12 12.28
N VAL A 227 -14.78 -12.04 12.79
CA VAL A 227 -16.00 -12.48 12.09
C VAL A 227 -17.23 -11.71 12.51
N GLU A 228 -17.19 -11.01 13.66
CA GLU A 228 -18.30 -10.27 14.25
C GLU A 228 -18.21 -8.78 13.96
N GLU A 229 -16.98 -8.25 13.88
CA GLU A 229 -16.71 -6.82 13.68
C GLU A 229 -15.86 -6.59 12.43
N ASP A 230 -15.92 -5.39 11.84
CA ASP A 230 -15.05 -4.98 10.72
C ASP A 230 -13.64 -4.63 11.21
N LEU A 231 -13.01 -5.57 11.94
CA LEU A 231 -11.67 -5.44 12.49
C LEU A 231 -10.71 -6.43 11.84
N TRP A 232 -9.57 -5.93 11.40
CA TRP A 232 -8.60 -6.66 10.59
C TRP A 232 -7.20 -6.51 11.18
N LEU A 233 -6.46 -7.61 11.28
CA LEU A 233 -5.03 -7.58 11.59
C LEU A 233 -4.25 -7.05 10.39
N ILE A 234 -3.33 -6.12 10.62
CA ILE A 234 -2.57 -5.47 9.54
C ILE A 234 -1.58 -6.44 8.88
N PRO A 235 -1.47 -6.47 7.54
CA PRO A 235 -0.44 -7.20 6.82
C PRO A 235 0.88 -6.42 6.72
N THR A 236 0.88 -5.13 7.06
CA THR A 236 1.99 -4.17 7.00
C THR A 236 1.61 -2.87 7.71
N ALA A 237 2.58 -2.16 8.28
CA ALA A 237 2.37 -0.83 8.86
C ALA A 237 1.96 0.23 7.83
N GLU A 238 2.20 0.00 6.54
CA GLU A 238 1.69 0.85 5.46
C GLU A 238 0.20 1.15 5.63
N VAL A 239 -0.60 0.15 6.05
CA VAL A 239 -2.06 0.30 6.16
C VAL A 239 -2.45 1.37 7.18
N PRO A 240 -2.09 1.27 8.47
CA PRO A 240 -2.47 2.30 9.44
C PRO A 240 -1.76 3.63 9.18
N VAL A 241 -0.48 3.63 8.80
CA VAL A 241 0.29 4.86 8.60
C VAL A 241 -0.23 5.67 7.42
N THR A 242 -0.53 5.04 6.28
CA THR A 242 -1.12 5.73 5.13
C THR A 242 -2.50 6.31 5.50
N ASN A 243 -3.28 5.59 6.29
CA ASN A 243 -4.62 6.02 6.67
C ASN A 243 -4.67 7.04 7.83
N MET A 244 -3.53 7.44 8.42
CA MET A 244 -3.48 8.54 9.39
C MET A 244 -4.10 9.83 8.85
N TYR A 245 -3.90 10.07 7.55
CA TYR A 245 -4.37 11.28 6.86
C TYR A 245 -5.62 11.06 6.01
N ARG A 246 -6.34 9.95 6.22
CA ARG A 246 -7.61 9.68 5.52
C ARG A 246 -8.58 10.83 5.70
N ASP A 247 -9.22 11.24 4.57
CA ASP A 247 -10.21 12.31 4.49
C ASP A 247 -9.65 13.70 4.86
N GLU A 248 -8.32 13.88 4.82
CA GLU A 248 -7.66 15.14 5.14
C GLU A 248 -7.16 15.89 3.90
N VAL A 249 -7.00 17.21 4.07
CA VAL A 249 -6.39 18.10 3.09
C VAL A 249 -5.17 18.77 3.74
N LEU A 250 -3.99 18.31 3.34
CA LEU A 250 -2.70 18.78 3.85
C LEU A 250 -2.27 20.10 3.16
N GLU A 251 -1.29 20.78 3.72
CA GLU A 251 -0.67 21.93 3.06
C GLU A 251 0.59 21.51 2.29
N ALA A 252 0.75 22.02 1.06
CA ALA A 252 1.91 21.68 0.22
C ALA A 252 3.26 21.98 0.86
N LYS A 253 3.33 23.00 1.76
CA LYS A 253 4.56 23.36 2.47
C LYS A 253 5.03 22.30 3.47
N ASP A 254 4.12 21.44 3.95
CA ASP A 254 4.42 20.39 4.92
C ASP A 254 4.92 19.10 4.25
N LEU A 255 4.82 19.01 2.91
CA LEU A 255 5.26 17.86 2.14
C LEU A 255 6.74 18.00 1.70
N PRO A 256 7.54 16.91 1.70
CA PRO A 256 7.13 15.54 1.97
C PRO A 256 7.04 15.22 3.47
N LEU A 257 5.99 14.50 3.87
CA LEU A 257 5.92 13.84 5.17
C LEU A 257 6.57 12.46 5.07
N ARG A 258 7.36 12.09 6.10
CA ARG A 258 8.09 10.83 6.17
C ARG A 258 7.84 10.18 7.52
N HIS A 259 7.29 8.97 7.50
CA HIS A 259 6.98 8.22 8.71
C HIS A 259 7.66 6.86 8.69
N VAL A 260 8.16 6.44 9.85
CA VAL A 260 8.66 5.08 10.09
C VAL A 260 7.83 4.45 11.20
N ALA A 261 7.48 3.18 11.02
CA ALA A 261 6.77 2.41 12.03
C ALA A 261 7.30 0.98 12.12
N TYR A 262 7.49 0.48 13.33
CA TYR A 262 7.66 -0.94 13.60
C TYR A 262 6.31 -1.56 13.93
N THR A 263 5.98 -2.66 13.28
CA THR A 263 4.80 -3.46 13.63
C THR A 263 5.03 -4.96 13.38
N PRO A 264 4.33 -5.83 14.13
CA PRO A 264 4.03 -7.16 13.63
C PRO A 264 3.13 -7.05 12.40
N CYS A 265 3.28 -8.02 11.49
CA CYS A 265 2.52 -8.13 10.25
C CYS A 265 1.90 -9.52 10.17
N PHE A 266 0.65 -9.60 9.72
CA PHE A 266 -0.13 -10.84 9.72
C PHE A 266 -0.61 -11.18 8.32
N ARG A 267 -0.18 -12.33 7.77
CA ARG A 267 -0.53 -12.78 6.42
C ARG A 267 -0.90 -14.25 6.43
N ARG A 268 -2.01 -14.61 5.79
CA ARG A 268 -2.43 -16.03 5.69
C ARG A 268 -1.60 -16.84 4.68
N GLU A 269 -0.78 -16.17 3.88
CA GLU A 269 0.13 -16.77 2.90
C GLU A 269 -0.54 -17.80 1.95
N LYS A 270 -1.84 -17.66 1.70
CA LYS A 270 -2.60 -18.56 0.81
C LYS A 270 -2.10 -18.53 -0.63
N MET A 271 -1.65 -17.35 -1.10
CA MET A 271 -1.19 -17.16 -2.48
C MET A 271 0.20 -17.76 -2.73
N SER A 272 0.93 -18.11 -1.67
CA SER A 272 2.28 -18.69 -1.71
C SER A 272 2.34 -20.09 -1.08
N ALA A 273 1.25 -20.84 -1.16
CA ALA A 273 1.18 -22.19 -0.66
C ALA A 273 2.25 -23.07 -1.31
N GLY A 274 3.08 -23.74 -0.48
CA GLY A 274 4.17 -24.58 -0.96
C GLY A 274 5.51 -23.88 -1.21
N LYS A 275 5.57 -22.53 -1.27
CA LYS A 275 6.82 -21.79 -1.38
C LYS A 275 7.44 -21.56 0.02
N ASP A 276 8.77 -21.61 0.11
CA ASP A 276 9.56 -21.26 1.32
C ASP A 276 9.01 -21.89 2.61
N THR A 277 8.81 -23.20 2.59
CA THR A 277 8.21 -23.94 3.73
C THR A 277 9.19 -24.21 4.87
N ARG A 278 10.51 -24.04 4.65
CA ARG A 278 11.56 -24.23 5.64
C ARG A 278 12.06 -22.92 6.23
N GLY A 279 12.41 -22.95 7.52
CA GLY A 279 12.97 -21.79 8.22
C GLY A 279 11.94 -20.71 8.51
N ILE A 280 12.42 -19.46 8.62
CA ILE A 280 11.61 -18.29 9.01
C ILE A 280 11.36 -17.31 7.85
N LYS A 281 11.71 -17.65 6.61
CA LYS A 281 11.58 -16.75 5.45
C LYS A 281 10.15 -16.24 5.22
N ARG A 282 9.16 -17.09 5.50
CA ARG A 282 7.75 -16.81 5.21
C ARG A 282 6.84 -17.38 6.30
N GLY A 283 6.52 -16.53 7.26
CA GLY A 283 5.63 -16.84 8.38
C GLY A 283 4.28 -16.16 8.27
N HIS A 284 3.28 -16.69 8.99
CA HIS A 284 1.96 -16.05 9.13
C HIS A 284 2.00 -14.77 9.97
N GLN A 285 2.97 -14.69 10.87
CA GLN A 285 3.30 -13.51 11.65
C GLN A 285 4.79 -13.22 11.50
N PHE A 286 5.14 -11.96 11.24
CA PHE A 286 6.52 -11.50 11.17
C PHE A 286 6.59 -10.02 11.53
N ASP A 287 7.78 -9.54 11.86
CA ASP A 287 8.01 -8.14 12.20
C ASP A 287 8.61 -7.37 11.02
N LYS A 288 8.24 -6.09 10.90
CA LYS A 288 8.74 -5.21 9.85
C LYS A 288 8.87 -3.78 10.35
N VAL A 289 9.97 -3.14 10.03
CA VAL A 289 10.10 -1.68 10.05
C VAL A 289 9.65 -1.18 8.69
N GLU A 290 8.71 -0.25 8.65
CA GLU A 290 8.09 0.26 7.42
C GLU A 290 8.27 1.76 7.30
N LEU A 291 8.62 2.20 6.11
CA LEU A 291 8.76 3.59 5.71
C LEU A 291 7.57 3.99 4.85
N VAL A 292 6.94 5.11 5.17
CA VAL A 292 5.82 5.64 4.37
C VAL A 292 6.08 7.12 4.10
N LYS A 293 5.93 7.54 2.84
CA LYS A 293 6.07 8.94 2.44
C LYS A 293 4.80 9.46 1.77
N PHE A 294 4.54 10.74 2.00
CA PHE A 294 3.50 11.52 1.32
C PHE A 294 4.17 12.71 0.66
N CYS A 295 3.99 12.90 -0.64
CA CYS A 295 4.69 13.94 -1.35
C CYS A 295 3.86 14.58 -2.47
N LEU A 296 4.37 15.69 -2.99
CA LEU A 296 3.83 16.32 -4.18
C LEU A 296 3.98 15.38 -5.39
N PRO A 297 3.00 15.34 -6.32
CA PRO A 297 3.04 14.47 -7.48
C PRO A 297 4.33 14.58 -8.31
N GLU A 298 4.79 15.79 -8.55
CA GLU A 298 6.00 16.08 -9.32
C GLU A 298 7.32 15.67 -8.62
N LYS A 299 7.25 15.33 -7.33
CA LYS A 299 8.41 14.92 -6.52
C LYS A 299 8.47 13.41 -6.27
N SER A 300 7.43 12.66 -6.62
CA SER A 300 7.32 11.26 -6.22
C SER A 300 8.40 10.34 -6.81
N GLY A 301 8.89 10.65 -8.02
CA GLY A 301 10.03 9.92 -8.60
C GLY A 301 11.33 10.13 -7.79
N GLU A 302 11.65 11.40 -7.43
CA GLU A 302 12.79 11.75 -6.60
C GLU A 302 12.68 11.14 -5.19
N GLU A 303 11.48 11.19 -4.59
CA GLU A 303 11.24 10.61 -3.27
C GLU A 303 11.28 9.07 -3.25
N LEU A 304 11.00 8.39 -4.38
CA LEU A 304 11.21 6.95 -4.51
C LEU A 304 12.69 6.59 -4.47
N GLU A 305 13.53 7.33 -5.22
CA GLU A 305 14.98 7.08 -5.22
C GLU A 305 15.59 7.31 -3.82
N LYS A 306 15.17 8.37 -3.12
CA LYS A 306 15.58 8.61 -1.72
C LYS A 306 15.12 7.51 -0.77
N LEU A 307 13.89 7.03 -0.93
CA LEU A 307 13.35 5.93 -0.13
C LEU A 307 14.16 4.64 -0.34
N LEU A 308 14.54 4.37 -1.58
CA LEU A 308 15.40 3.24 -1.93
C LEU A 308 16.78 3.33 -1.28
N GLU A 309 17.41 4.51 -1.33
CA GLU A 309 18.72 4.73 -0.68
C GLU A 309 18.62 4.58 0.84
N ASP A 310 17.54 5.09 1.47
CA ASP A 310 17.27 4.92 2.90
C ASP A 310 17.17 3.42 3.26
N ALA A 311 16.45 2.62 2.46
CA ALA A 311 16.34 1.17 2.64
C ALA A 311 17.69 0.45 2.40
N CYS A 312 18.43 0.82 1.35
CA CYS A 312 19.74 0.24 1.02
C CYS A 312 20.81 0.53 2.08
N SER A 313 20.67 1.62 2.83
CA SER A 313 21.62 1.99 3.88
C SER A 313 21.70 0.92 4.99
N ILE A 314 20.61 0.22 5.27
CA ILE A 314 20.53 -0.80 6.31
C ILE A 314 21.42 -2.01 6.01
N PRO A 315 21.28 -2.73 4.88
CA PRO A 315 22.17 -3.84 4.55
C PRO A 315 23.61 -3.37 4.36
N ALA A 316 23.85 -2.16 3.85
CA ALA A 316 25.19 -1.59 3.73
C ALA A 316 25.86 -1.41 5.10
N LYS A 317 25.17 -0.81 6.07
CA LYS A 317 25.68 -0.63 7.45
C LYS A 317 25.84 -1.95 8.22
N LEU A 318 25.06 -2.99 7.86
CA LEU A 318 25.23 -4.34 8.37
C LEU A 318 26.37 -5.09 7.66
N GLY A 319 27.06 -4.51 6.69
CA GLY A 319 28.12 -5.17 5.92
C GLY A 319 27.65 -6.38 5.11
N LEU A 320 26.38 -6.39 4.70
CA LEU A 320 25.77 -7.45 3.90
C LEU A 320 25.93 -7.13 2.41
N ARG A 321 26.15 -8.17 1.60
CA ARG A 321 26.03 -8.05 0.15
C ARG A 321 24.58 -7.96 -0.24
N TYR A 322 24.21 -6.93 -1.04
CA TYR A 322 22.84 -6.71 -1.49
C TYR A 322 22.79 -6.29 -2.96
N ARG A 323 21.63 -6.44 -3.57
CA ARG A 323 21.34 -5.96 -4.90
C ARG A 323 20.01 -5.21 -4.94
N VAL A 324 19.90 -4.29 -5.89
CA VAL A 324 18.65 -3.57 -6.20
C VAL A 324 18.10 -4.15 -7.49
N VAL A 325 16.83 -4.53 -7.43
CA VAL A 325 16.10 -5.15 -8.53
C VAL A 325 14.91 -4.29 -8.88
N ARG A 326 14.83 -3.83 -10.12
CA ARG A 326 13.67 -3.11 -10.64
C ARG A 326 12.66 -4.10 -11.17
N LEU A 327 11.46 -4.08 -10.60
CA LEU A 327 10.40 -5.00 -10.97
C LEU A 327 9.84 -4.68 -12.36
N CYS A 328 9.52 -5.72 -13.11
CA CYS A 328 8.83 -5.60 -14.40
C CYS A 328 7.30 -5.54 -14.22
N THR A 329 6.59 -5.22 -15.28
CA THR A 329 5.12 -5.07 -15.27
C THR A 329 4.37 -6.27 -14.73
N GLY A 330 4.84 -7.49 -14.97
CA GLY A 330 4.20 -8.73 -14.53
C GLY A 330 4.46 -9.12 -13.08
N ASP A 331 5.41 -8.43 -12.41
CA ASP A 331 5.75 -8.63 -11.00
C ASP A 331 5.34 -7.46 -10.10
N LEU A 332 4.91 -6.34 -10.70
CA LEU A 332 4.36 -5.22 -9.93
C LEU A 332 3.12 -5.63 -9.15
N THR A 333 3.01 -5.14 -7.90
CA THR A 333 1.78 -5.31 -7.11
C THR A 333 0.60 -4.58 -7.74
N PHE A 334 -0.60 -4.96 -7.32
CA PHE A 334 -1.85 -4.36 -7.81
C PHE A 334 -1.88 -2.82 -7.71
N ALA A 335 -1.37 -2.28 -6.61
CA ALA A 335 -1.44 -0.85 -6.31
C ALA A 335 -0.20 -0.06 -6.79
N SER A 336 0.97 -0.70 -6.97
CA SER A 336 2.20 0.02 -7.29
C SER A 336 2.26 0.45 -8.75
N MET A 337 2.86 1.61 -8.97
CA MET A 337 3.17 2.18 -10.27
C MET A 337 4.60 1.84 -10.71
N LYS A 338 5.53 1.85 -9.77
CA LYS A 338 6.95 1.49 -9.93
C LYS A 338 7.47 0.94 -8.61
N THR A 339 8.27 -0.12 -8.67
CA THR A 339 8.82 -0.79 -7.49
C THR A 339 10.28 -1.19 -7.72
N TYR A 340 11.09 -1.01 -6.69
CA TYR A 340 12.41 -1.58 -6.53
C TYR A 340 12.42 -2.53 -5.34
N ASP A 341 12.99 -3.71 -5.52
CA ASP A 341 13.28 -4.62 -4.42
C ASP A 341 14.75 -4.52 -4.02
N VAL A 342 15.01 -4.56 -2.73
CA VAL A 342 16.35 -4.72 -2.17
C VAL A 342 16.45 -6.16 -1.68
N GLU A 343 17.41 -6.89 -2.23
CA GLU A 343 17.65 -8.27 -1.89
C GLU A 343 19.05 -8.43 -1.27
N VAL A 344 19.17 -9.24 -0.24
CA VAL A 344 20.45 -9.59 0.41
C VAL A 344 20.84 -11.02 0.11
N TRP A 345 22.14 -11.27 -0.01
CA TRP A 345 22.67 -12.61 -0.24
C TRP A 345 22.65 -13.45 1.03
N SER A 346 22.09 -14.65 0.95
CA SER A 346 22.02 -15.66 2.00
C SER A 346 22.91 -16.85 1.64
N PRO A 347 24.13 -16.96 2.21
CA PRO A 347 25.10 -17.97 1.79
C PRO A 347 24.73 -19.39 2.20
N GLY A 348 24.02 -19.59 3.30
CA GLY A 348 23.54 -20.90 3.75
C GLY A 348 22.40 -21.44 2.88
N CYS A 349 21.48 -20.58 2.49
CA CYS A 349 20.40 -20.90 1.56
C CYS A 349 20.82 -20.83 0.08
N ARG A 350 21.94 -20.17 -0.23
CA ARG A 350 22.45 -19.90 -1.60
C ARG A 350 21.45 -19.20 -2.50
N GLU A 351 20.79 -18.18 -1.95
CA GLU A 351 19.76 -17.41 -2.64
C GLU A 351 19.77 -15.93 -2.25
N TRP A 352 19.14 -15.10 -3.09
CA TRP A 352 18.84 -13.73 -2.78
C TRP A 352 17.51 -13.64 -2.00
N LEU A 353 17.51 -12.92 -0.90
CA LEU A 353 16.33 -12.70 -0.04
C LEU A 353 15.88 -11.26 -0.18
N GLU A 354 14.69 -11.04 -0.68
CA GLU A 354 14.03 -9.73 -0.69
C GLU A 354 13.79 -9.27 0.75
N VAL A 355 14.47 -8.19 1.17
CA VAL A 355 14.35 -7.59 2.51
C VAL A 355 13.55 -6.30 2.51
N SER A 356 13.44 -5.65 1.37
CA SER A 356 12.61 -4.45 1.17
C SER A 356 12.02 -4.43 -0.22
N SER A 357 10.81 -3.85 -0.32
CA SER A 357 10.14 -3.54 -1.58
C SER A 357 9.70 -2.08 -1.52
N CYS A 358 10.40 -1.20 -2.27
CA CYS A 358 10.18 0.24 -2.29
C CYS A 358 9.27 0.62 -3.46
N SER A 359 8.05 1.08 -3.17
CA SER A 359 7.02 1.33 -4.17
C SER A 359 6.54 2.78 -4.20
N ASN A 360 6.30 3.27 -5.41
CA ASN A 360 5.53 4.48 -5.68
C ASN A 360 4.13 4.08 -6.17
N PHE A 361 3.10 4.61 -5.54
CA PHE A 361 1.70 4.34 -5.90
C PHE A 361 1.06 5.46 -6.72
N GLY A 362 1.78 6.56 -6.96
CA GLY A 362 1.15 7.75 -7.50
C GLY A 362 0.02 8.23 -6.60
N ASP A 363 -1.08 8.69 -7.18
CA ASP A 363 -2.28 9.12 -6.45
C ASP A 363 -3.28 7.98 -6.14
N PHE A 364 -2.93 6.73 -6.46
CA PHE A 364 -3.83 5.58 -6.37
C PHE A 364 -4.38 5.34 -4.96
N GLN A 365 -3.52 5.34 -3.95
CA GLN A 365 -3.93 5.18 -2.55
C GLN A 365 -4.57 6.47 -2.01
N ALA A 366 -4.03 7.62 -2.35
CA ALA A 366 -4.57 8.91 -1.96
C ALA A 366 -6.03 9.09 -2.43
N ARG A 367 -6.38 8.62 -3.63
CA ARG A 367 -7.77 8.61 -4.11
C ARG A 367 -8.66 7.66 -3.33
N ARG A 368 -8.16 6.48 -2.92
CA ARG A 368 -8.92 5.51 -2.12
C ARG A 368 -9.14 5.99 -0.69
N ALA A 369 -8.13 6.61 -0.09
CA ALA A 369 -8.19 7.14 1.26
C ALA A 369 -8.62 8.61 1.33
N ASN A 370 -8.94 9.25 0.18
CA ASN A 370 -9.33 10.65 0.05
C ASN A 370 -8.32 11.63 0.70
N ILE A 371 -7.02 11.38 0.51
CA ILE A 371 -5.95 12.23 1.03
C ILE A 371 -5.55 13.25 -0.02
N LYS A 372 -5.67 14.52 0.31
CA LYS A 372 -5.43 15.64 -0.61
C LYS A 372 -4.43 16.63 -0.03
N PHE A 373 -3.98 17.55 -0.88
CA PHE A 373 -3.22 18.69 -0.43
C PHE A 373 -3.67 19.95 -1.18
N ARG A 374 -3.30 21.13 -0.65
CA ARG A 374 -3.49 22.43 -1.32
C ARG A 374 -2.16 23.11 -1.51
N ARG A 375 -1.95 23.66 -2.70
CA ARG A 375 -0.74 24.46 -3.00
C ARG A 375 -0.75 25.81 -2.29
N ASP A 376 -1.95 26.38 -2.13
CA ASP A 376 -2.22 27.57 -1.34
C ASP A 376 -3.66 27.53 -0.80
N PRO A 377 -4.03 28.38 0.20
CA PRO A 377 -5.36 28.33 0.85
C PRO A 377 -6.57 28.50 -0.09
N LYS A 378 -6.37 29.12 -1.25
CA LYS A 378 -7.42 29.36 -2.25
C LYS A 378 -7.41 28.34 -3.38
N ALA A 379 -6.36 27.52 -3.51
CA ALA A 379 -6.25 26.51 -4.53
C ALA A 379 -7.28 25.37 -4.33
N ARG A 380 -7.68 24.74 -5.43
CA ARG A 380 -8.46 23.50 -5.35
C ARG A 380 -7.58 22.38 -4.80
N PRO A 381 -8.12 21.51 -3.91
CA PRO A 381 -7.36 20.36 -3.43
C PRO A 381 -7.01 19.41 -4.56
N GLU A 382 -5.78 18.92 -4.54
CA GLU A 382 -5.22 17.90 -5.42
C GLU A 382 -4.93 16.62 -4.62
N TYR A 383 -4.90 15.44 -5.26
CA TYR A 383 -4.44 14.22 -4.62
C TYR A 383 -2.92 14.19 -4.57
N LEU A 384 -2.37 13.90 -3.39
CA LEU A 384 -0.93 13.71 -3.24
C LEU A 384 -0.50 12.31 -3.73
N HIS A 385 0.82 12.08 -3.81
CA HIS A 385 1.37 10.75 -4.06
C HIS A 385 1.83 10.09 -2.75
N THR A 386 1.65 8.77 -2.68
CA THR A 386 2.12 7.94 -1.56
C THR A 386 3.20 6.98 -2.02
N LEU A 387 4.15 6.72 -1.11
CA LEU A 387 5.22 5.76 -1.31
C LEU A 387 5.39 4.93 -0.04
N ASN A 388 5.80 3.68 -0.20
CA ASN A 388 6.24 2.88 0.93
C ASN A 388 7.54 2.12 0.63
N GLY A 389 8.20 1.65 1.67
CA GLY A 389 9.31 0.72 1.58
C GLY A 389 9.59 0.08 2.93
N SER A 390 10.10 -1.15 2.93
CA SER A 390 10.53 -1.74 4.20
C SER A 390 11.88 -1.19 4.62
N GLY A 391 12.02 -0.89 5.87
CA GLY A 391 13.25 -0.43 6.41
C GLY A 391 13.95 -1.29 7.49
N LEU A 392 13.88 -2.63 7.54
CA LEU A 392 13.58 -3.72 6.60
C LEU A 392 12.56 -4.74 7.18
N ALA A 393 12.34 -5.86 6.43
CA ALA A 393 11.62 -7.04 6.93
C ALA A 393 12.53 -7.88 7.85
N LEU A 394 12.12 -8.05 9.11
CA LEU A 394 12.98 -8.65 10.16
C LEU A 394 13.40 -10.09 9.89
N PRO A 395 12.50 -11.03 9.50
CA PRO A 395 12.91 -12.42 9.37
C PRO A 395 14.03 -12.61 8.34
N ARG A 396 13.91 -11.99 7.18
CA ARG A 396 14.91 -12.12 6.10
C ARG A 396 16.20 -11.38 6.43
N THR A 397 16.13 -10.25 7.11
CA THR A 397 17.30 -9.55 7.64
C THR A 397 18.00 -10.38 8.72
N LEU A 398 17.23 -11.00 9.62
CA LEU A 398 17.76 -11.90 10.64
C LEU A 398 18.45 -13.13 10.02
N ILE A 399 17.84 -13.76 9.00
CA ILE A 399 18.45 -14.83 8.23
C ILE A 399 19.80 -14.37 7.66
N ALA A 400 19.82 -13.24 6.98
CA ALA A 400 21.03 -12.71 6.36
C ALA A 400 22.14 -12.45 7.39
N VAL A 401 21.80 -11.90 8.57
CA VAL A 401 22.78 -11.69 9.65
C VAL A 401 23.30 -13.04 10.17
N LEU A 402 22.44 -13.98 10.53
CA LEU A 402 22.85 -15.29 11.03
C LEU A 402 23.75 -16.02 10.03
N GLU A 403 23.36 -16.08 8.76
CA GLU A 403 24.08 -16.85 7.76
C GLU A 403 25.37 -16.17 7.29
N ASN A 404 25.43 -14.85 7.20
CA ASN A 404 26.66 -14.15 6.81
C ASN A 404 27.66 -14.02 7.99
N TYR A 405 27.22 -14.07 9.22
CA TYR A 405 28.06 -13.84 10.39
C TYR A 405 28.36 -15.11 11.21
N GLN A 406 28.02 -16.29 10.66
CA GLN A 406 28.34 -17.58 11.27
C GLN A 406 29.85 -17.88 11.25
N ASN A 407 30.33 -18.55 12.25
CA ASN A 407 31.72 -18.99 12.42
C ASN A 407 31.83 -20.52 12.20
N SER A 408 33.05 -21.02 11.96
CA SER A 408 33.31 -22.46 11.73
C SER A 408 32.95 -23.34 12.90
N ASP A 409 32.97 -22.80 14.14
CA ASP A 409 32.57 -23.49 15.36
C ASP A 409 31.05 -23.54 15.59
N GLY A 410 30.30 -22.84 14.75
CA GLY A 410 28.84 -22.75 14.80
C GLY A 410 28.30 -21.62 15.67
N THR A 411 29.14 -20.75 16.16
CA THR A 411 28.75 -19.49 16.81
C THR A 411 28.41 -18.43 15.73
N VAL A 412 27.81 -17.30 16.14
CA VAL A 412 27.52 -16.18 15.25
C VAL A 412 28.12 -14.90 15.81
N THR A 413 29.01 -14.25 15.06
CA THR A 413 29.51 -12.92 15.38
C THR A 413 28.42 -11.89 15.21
N VAL A 414 28.18 -11.05 16.21
CA VAL A 414 27.20 -9.96 16.11
C VAL A 414 27.80 -8.82 15.29
N PRO A 415 27.12 -8.33 14.22
CA PRO A 415 27.54 -7.14 13.49
C PRO A 415 27.83 -5.97 14.41
N GLU A 416 28.91 -5.23 14.17
CA GLU A 416 29.36 -4.14 15.04
C GLU A 416 28.24 -3.14 15.36
N ALA A 417 27.45 -2.77 14.34
CA ALA A 417 26.31 -1.86 14.47
C ALA A 417 25.25 -2.32 15.48
N LEU A 418 25.18 -3.62 15.78
CA LEU A 418 24.17 -4.22 16.68
C LEU A 418 24.69 -4.56 18.08
N ARG A 419 26.01 -4.54 18.30
CA ARG A 419 26.60 -5.00 19.58
C ARG A 419 26.06 -4.26 20.81
N LEU A 420 25.89 -2.95 20.71
CA LEU A 420 25.32 -2.14 21.80
C LEU A 420 23.87 -2.52 22.13
N TYR A 421 23.10 -2.95 21.13
CA TYR A 421 21.71 -3.31 21.30
C TYR A 421 21.51 -4.77 21.75
N VAL A 422 22.40 -5.66 21.32
CA VAL A 422 22.38 -7.10 21.72
C VAL A 422 23.03 -7.31 23.07
N GLY A 423 24.12 -6.57 23.35
CA GLY A 423 24.87 -6.66 24.60
C GLY A 423 25.96 -7.76 24.60
N THR A 424 26.23 -8.37 23.43
CA THR A 424 27.35 -9.32 23.25
C THR A 424 27.95 -9.20 21.85
N GLU A 425 29.17 -9.69 21.68
CA GLU A 425 29.85 -9.75 20.40
C GLU A 425 29.65 -11.08 19.67
N ILE A 426 29.32 -12.15 20.41
CA ILE A 426 29.16 -13.50 19.88
C ILE A 426 27.88 -14.11 20.45
N ILE A 427 27.16 -14.85 19.66
CA ILE A 427 26.03 -15.72 20.03
C ILE A 427 26.53 -17.16 19.99
N GLU A 428 26.44 -17.84 21.13
CA GLU A 428 26.88 -19.20 21.35
C GLU A 428 25.72 -20.15 21.58
#